data_bef0f40bd7f7756a5ee556766bd5e1f9
#
_entry.id   bef0f40bd7f7756a5ee556766bd5e1f9
#
_cell.length_a   1.000
_cell.length_b   1.000
_cell.length_c   1.000
_cell.angle_alpha   90.00
_cell.angle_beta   90.00
_cell.angle_gamma   90.00
#
_symmetry.space_group_name_H-M   'P 1'
#
loop_
_entity.id
_entity.type
_entity.pdbx_description
1 polymer ?
#
loop_
_entity_poly.entity_id
_entity_poly.type
_entity_poly.pdbx_seq_one_letter_code
_entity_poly.pdbx_strand_id
1 'polypeptide(L)'
;MGRKRASTDSGITGTYDISTGTAEVVPDEFRDGAYILNVNGVPSSHIVLGEPEELEFEYMRWIAAAVEHLNSRPANKLRVTHLGGAGCSLPRYFASKLPGSRHTVVELDAKLGELVRTLFDV
;
A
#
# COMPACT_ATOMS: atom_id res chain seq x y z
N MET A 1 5.81 -9.71 29.32
CA MET A 1 6.40 -8.44 28.84
C MET A 1 6.97 -8.66 27.46
N GLY A 2 6.30 -8.13 26.46
CA GLY A 2 6.83 -8.16 25.12
C GLY A 2 8.11 -7.34 25.06
N ARG A 3 9.25 -8.00 24.95
CA ARG A 3 10.45 -7.35 24.49
C ARG A 3 10.06 -6.71 23.15
N LYS A 4 10.07 -5.38 23.07
CA LYS A 4 10.19 -4.74 21.76
C LYS A 4 11.35 -5.44 21.09
N ARG A 5 11.07 -6.23 20.09
CA ARG A 5 12.14 -6.76 19.25
C ARG A 5 12.95 -5.58 18.81
N ALA A 6 14.27 -5.63 19.08
CA ALA A 6 15.18 -4.70 18.47
C ALA A 6 14.84 -4.71 17.01
N SER A 7 14.26 -3.64 16.57
CA SER A 7 13.44 -3.57 15.40
C SER A 7 14.21 -4.03 14.17
N THR A 8 13.61 -4.91 13.45
CA THR A 8 13.76 -5.01 12.01
C THR A 8 13.12 -3.78 11.34
N ASP A 9 13.11 -2.64 12.05
CA ASP A 9 12.66 -1.37 11.50
C ASP A 9 13.61 -1.01 10.36
N SER A 10 13.05 -0.96 9.15
CA SER A 10 13.77 -0.56 7.94
C SER A 10 14.15 0.93 7.94
N GLY A 11 13.91 1.66 9.04
CA GLY A 11 14.14 3.09 9.15
C GLY A 11 13.07 3.94 8.51
N ILE A 12 11.95 3.35 8.10
CA ILE A 12 10.84 4.10 7.46
C ILE A 12 9.78 4.59 8.44
N THR A 13 9.79 4.07 9.67
CA THR A 13 8.86 4.51 10.72
C THR A 13 9.06 5.98 11.05
N GLY A 14 7.99 6.73 11.11
CA GLY A 14 8.04 8.14 11.48
C GLY A 14 6.85 8.93 10.98
N THR A 15 6.95 10.23 11.18
CA THR A 15 5.96 11.20 10.76
C THR A 15 6.54 12.07 9.64
N TYR A 16 5.77 12.26 8.60
CA TYR A 16 6.20 12.94 7.38
C TYR A 16 5.18 14.02 7.00
N ASP A 17 5.66 15.18 6.60
CA ASP A 17 4.81 16.21 6.04
C ASP A 17 4.39 15.84 4.62
N ILE A 18 3.10 15.95 4.33
CA ILE A 18 2.52 15.78 3.00
C ILE A 18 1.76 17.05 2.60
N SER A 19 1.31 17.14 1.36
CA SER A 19 0.67 18.36 0.86
C SER A 19 -0.64 18.68 1.59
N THR A 20 -1.37 17.68 2.04
CA THR A 20 -2.67 17.82 2.71
C THR A 20 -2.61 17.67 4.22
N GLY A 21 -1.42 17.57 4.81
CA GLY A 21 -1.25 17.41 6.26
C GLY A 21 -0.07 16.53 6.63
N THR A 22 -0.34 15.40 7.27
CA THR A 22 0.70 14.54 7.84
C THR A 22 0.43 13.07 7.51
N ALA A 23 1.49 12.37 7.13
CA ALA A 23 1.50 10.91 7.02
C ALA A 23 2.34 10.33 8.15
N GLU A 24 1.87 9.26 8.75
CA GLU A 24 2.60 8.53 9.79
C GLU A 24 2.74 7.07 9.37
N VAL A 25 3.96 6.57 9.42
CA VAL A 25 4.26 5.15 9.20
C VAL A 25 4.56 4.52 10.54
N VAL A 26 3.74 3.56 10.93
CA VAL A 26 3.91 2.81 12.17
C VAL A 26 4.10 1.33 11.88
N PRO A 27 4.95 0.63 12.66
CA PRO A 27 5.10 -0.81 12.48
C PRO A 27 3.83 -1.55 12.90
N ASP A 28 3.51 -2.63 12.21
CA ASP A 28 2.53 -3.59 12.69
C ASP A 28 3.18 -4.42 13.80
N GLU A 29 2.62 -4.36 15.00
CA GLU A 29 3.15 -5.07 16.16
C GLU A 29 3.07 -6.59 16.03
N PHE A 30 2.19 -7.09 15.17
CA PHE A 30 1.92 -8.51 15.02
C PHE A 30 2.66 -9.17 13.87
N ARG A 31 3.32 -8.38 13.02
CA ARG A 31 4.01 -8.91 11.84
C ARG A 31 5.27 -8.11 11.49
N ASP A 32 6.41 -8.80 11.45
CA ASP A 32 7.66 -8.22 11.02
C ASP A 32 7.60 -7.80 9.53
N GLY A 33 8.17 -6.63 9.23
CA GLY A 33 8.18 -6.09 7.87
C GLY A 33 6.85 -5.51 7.38
N ALA A 34 5.86 -5.45 8.26
CA ALA A 34 4.56 -4.87 7.97
C ALA A 34 4.41 -3.51 8.63
N TYR A 35 3.75 -2.60 7.92
CA TYR A 35 3.56 -1.21 8.34
C TYR A 35 2.14 -0.74 8.05
N ILE A 36 1.67 0.17 8.88
CA ILE A 36 0.42 0.89 8.67
C ILE A 36 0.78 2.33 8.30
N LEU A 37 0.21 2.80 7.20
CA LEU A 37 0.27 4.19 6.79
C LEU A 37 -1.01 4.90 7.23
N ASN A 38 -0.86 5.85 8.15
CA ASN A 38 -1.93 6.73 8.57
C ASN A 38 -1.80 8.05 7.83
N VAL A 39 -2.84 8.45 7.12
CA VAL A 39 -2.92 9.75 6.45
C VAL A 39 -3.87 10.63 7.22
N ASN A 40 -3.36 11.74 7.77
CA ASN A 40 -4.12 12.64 8.64
C ASN A 40 -4.85 11.90 9.78
N GLY A 41 -4.15 10.96 10.41
CA GLY A 41 -4.68 10.17 11.52
C GLY A 41 -5.61 9.02 11.14
N VAL A 42 -5.82 8.78 9.85
CA VAL A 42 -6.70 7.70 9.36
C VAL A 42 -5.87 6.56 8.79
N PRO A 43 -6.04 5.33 9.27
CA PRO A 43 -5.40 4.16 8.66
C PRO A 43 -5.81 4.04 7.18
N SER A 44 -4.86 4.24 6.30
CA SER A 44 -5.12 4.34 4.86
C SER A 44 -4.54 3.19 4.06
N SER A 45 -3.48 2.55 4.56
CA SER A 45 -2.89 1.39 3.93
C SER A 45 -2.16 0.53 4.93
N HIS A 46 -2.13 -0.75 4.67
CA HIS A 46 -1.27 -1.72 5.33
C HIS A 46 -0.32 -2.29 4.28
N ILE A 47 0.97 -2.28 4.56
CA ILE A 47 1.98 -2.68 3.61
C ILE A 47 2.90 -3.70 4.26
N VAL A 48 3.09 -4.82 3.59
CA VAL A 48 4.10 -5.81 3.95
C VAL A 48 5.23 -5.72 2.93
N LEU A 49 6.41 -5.32 3.37
CA LEU A 49 7.56 -5.17 2.49
C LEU A 49 7.94 -6.52 1.87
N GLY A 50 8.09 -6.54 0.55
CA GLY A 50 8.43 -7.76 -0.17
C GLY A 50 7.26 -8.72 -0.41
N GLU A 51 6.08 -8.43 0.11
CA GLU A 51 4.89 -9.29 -0.02
C GLU A 51 3.68 -8.47 -0.51
N PRO A 52 3.69 -8.03 -1.78
CA PRO A 52 2.66 -7.12 -2.31
C PRO A 52 1.26 -7.75 -2.41
N GLU A 53 1.16 -9.08 -2.34
CA GLU A 53 -0.12 -9.79 -2.41
C GLU A 53 -0.82 -9.90 -1.05
N GLU A 54 -0.19 -9.42 0.02
CA GLU A 54 -0.80 -9.39 1.35
C GLU A 54 -1.70 -8.16 1.50
N LEU A 55 -3.00 -8.39 1.64
CA LEU A 55 -4.00 -7.36 1.89
C LEU A 55 -4.64 -7.58 3.26
N GLU A 56 -4.30 -6.73 4.22
CA GLU A 56 -4.83 -6.83 5.59
C GLU A 56 -6.24 -6.24 5.70
N PHE A 57 -6.48 -5.11 5.05
CA PHE A 57 -7.77 -4.44 5.14
C PHE A 57 -8.84 -5.21 4.38
N GLU A 58 -9.89 -5.55 5.07
CA GLU A 58 -10.98 -6.39 4.54
C GLU A 58 -11.62 -5.80 3.28
N TYR A 59 -11.87 -4.49 3.26
CA TYR A 59 -12.46 -3.87 2.07
C TYR A 59 -11.56 -3.96 0.83
N MET A 60 -10.25 -3.94 1.01
CA MET A 60 -9.31 -4.13 -0.10
C MET A 60 -9.34 -5.56 -0.63
N ARG A 61 -9.49 -6.54 0.26
CA ARG A 61 -9.68 -7.95 -0.14
C ARG A 61 -10.98 -8.12 -0.94
N TRP A 62 -12.03 -7.43 -0.55
CA TRP A 62 -13.30 -7.45 -1.29
C TRP A 62 -13.18 -6.83 -2.67
N ILE A 63 -12.50 -5.68 -2.77
CA ILE A 63 -12.22 -5.04 -4.07
C ILE A 63 -11.40 -5.96 -4.96
N ALA A 64 -10.34 -6.55 -4.43
CA ALA A 64 -9.49 -7.48 -5.17
C ALA A 64 -10.29 -8.69 -5.69
N ALA A 65 -11.10 -9.30 -4.85
CA ALA A 65 -11.96 -10.41 -5.23
C ALA A 65 -12.98 -10.02 -6.32
N ALA A 66 -13.60 -8.85 -6.19
CA ALA A 66 -14.54 -8.35 -7.18
C ALA A 66 -13.88 -8.11 -8.55
N VAL A 67 -12.72 -7.47 -8.56
CA VAL A 67 -11.97 -7.22 -9.80
C VAL A 67 -11.57 -8.54 -10.46
N GLU A 68 -11.01 -9.47 -9.72
CA GLU A 68 -10.61 -10.78 -10.24
C GLU A 68 -11.78 -11.58 -10.79
N HIS A 69 -12.94 -11.50 -10.13
CA HIS A 69 -14.14 -12.19 -10.56
C HIS A 69 -14.77 -11.57 -11.83
N LEU A 70 -14.80 -10.25 -11.90
CA LEU A 70 -15.46 -9.52 -12.99
C LEU A 70 -14.56 -9.32 -14.21
N ASN A 71 -13.25 -9.42 -14.03
CA ASN A 71 -12.31 -9.21 -15.13
C ASN A 71 -12.27 -10.43 -16.05
N SER A 72 -12.59 -10.24 -17.31
CA SER A 72 -12.48 -11.26 -18.37
C SER A 72 -11.27 -11.07 -19.28
N ARG A 73 -10.48 -10.01 -19.08
CA ARG A 73 -9.32 -9.70 -19.93
C ARG A 73 -8.08 -10.44 -19.45
N PRO A 74 -7.20 -10.89 -20.38
CA PRO A 74 -5.90 -11.38 -19.99
C PRO A 74 -5.09 -10.28 -19.27
N ALA A 75 -4.26 -10.67 -18.34
CA ALA A 75 -3.50 -9.75 -17.50
C ALA A 75 -2.69 -8.72 -18.32
N ASN A 76 -2.05 -9.15 -19.39
CA ASN A 76 -1.25 -8.28 -20.24
C ASN A 76 -2.06 -7.24 -21.05
N LYS A 77 -3.36 -7.32 -21.03
CA LYS A 77 -4.28 -6.35 -21.67
C LYS A 77 -5.07 -5.55 -20.65
N LEU A 78 -4.92 -5.85 -19.37
CA LEU A 78 -5.63 -5.15 -18.31
C LEU A 78 -4.93 -3.83 -18.00
N ARG A 79 -5.72 -2.77 -18.02
CA ARG A 79 -5.31 -1.42 -17.58
C ARG A 79 -6.26 -0.95 -16.52
N VAL A 80 -5.73 -0.54 -15.39
CA VAL A 80 -6.51 -0.10 -14.23
C VAL A 80 -6.07 1.29 -13.84
N THR A 81 -7.04 2.17 -13.63
CA THR A 81 -6.80 3.49 -13.04
C THR A 81 -7.32 3.47 -11.60
N HIS A 82 -6.45 3.79 -10.67
CA HIS A 82 -6.77 3.91 -9.25
C HIS A 82 -6.93 5.39 -8.90
N LEU A 83 -8.10 5.74 -8.41
CA LEU A 83 -8.38 7.10 -7.94
C LEU A 83 -8.07 7.19 -6.46
N GLY A 84 -6.93 7.84 -6.14
CA GLY A 84 -6.32 7.79 -4.82
C GLY A 84 -5.49 6.53 -4.65
N GLY A 85 -4.33 6.67 -4.02
CA GLY A 85 -3.40 5.56 -3.89
C GLY A 85 -3.00 5.24 -2.46
N ALA A 86 -2.94 6.25 -1.61
CA ALA A 86 -2.34 6.15 -0.29
C ALA A 86 -0.99 5.41 -0.35
N GLY A 87 -0.85 4.27 0.30
CA GLY A 87 0.34 3.42 0.24
C GLY A 87 0.43 2.49 -0.97
N CYS A 88 -0.48 2.64 -1.93
CA CYS A 88 -0.55 1.82 -3.14
C CYS A 88 -0.70 0.32 -2.89
N SER A 89 -1.44 -0.08 -1.85
CA SER A 89 -1.65 -1.49 -1.53
C SER A 89 -2.33 -2.26 -2.66
N LEU A 90 -3.43 -1.75 -3.21
CA LEU A 90 -4.14 -2.39 -4.31
C LEU A 90 -3.36 -2.36 -5.63
N PRO A 91 -2.76 -1.25 -6.07
CA PRO A 91 -1.90 -1.25 -7.26
C PRO A 91 -0.76 -2.26 -7.15
N ARG A 92 -0.08 -2.34 -6.02
CA ARG A 92 0.99 -3.32 -5.78
C ARG A 92 0.48 -4.75 -5.83
N TYR A 93 -0.66 -5.01 -5.21
CA TYR A 93 -1.31 -6.32 -5.24
C TYR A 93 -1.59 -6.78 -6.68
N PHE A 94 -2.28 -5.95 -7.45
CA PHE A 94 -2.66 -6.32 -8.82
C PHE A 94 -1.46 -6.43 -9.76
N ALA A 95 -0.46 -5.55 -9.61
CA ALA A 95 0.76 -5.64 -10.41
C ALA A 95 1.50 -6.96 -10.19
N SER A 96 1.47 -7.48 -8.97
CA SER A 96 2.06 -8.78 -8.64
C SER A 96 1.17 -9.95 -9.07
N LYS A 97 -0.12 -9.87 -8.77
CA LYS A 97 -1.09 -10.95 -9.02
C LYS A 97 -1.38 -11.15 -10.50
N LEU A 98 -1.37 -10.07 -11.27
CA LEU A 98 -1.70 -10.04 -12.70
C LEU A 98 -0.50 -9.50 -13.49
N PRO A 99 0.55 -10.29 -13.68
CA PRO A 99 1.76 -9.84 -14.37
C PRO A 99 1.45 -9.34 -15.79
N GLY A 100 2.05 -8.21 -16.16
CA GLY A 100 1.80 -7.56 -17.46
C GLY A 100 0.63 -6.59 -17.46
N SER A 101 -0.18 -6.54 -16.41
CA SER A 101 -1.20 -5.49 -16.25
C SER A 101 -0.55 -4.13 -15.98
N ARG A 102 -1.25 -3.08 -16.37
CA ARG A 102 -0.78 -1.69 -16.17
C ARG A 102 -1.69 -0.96 -15.21
N HIS A 103 -1.07 -0.32 -14.23
CA HIS A 103 -1.77 0.42 -13.19
C HIS A 103 -1.33 1.87 -13.17
N THR A 104 -2.30 2.77 -13.25
CA THR A 104 -2.09 4.20 -13.10
C THR A 104 -2.75 4.65 -11.82
N VAL A 105 -1.99 5.31 -10.96
CA VAL A 105 -2.50 5.86 -9.71
C VAL A 105 -2.60 7.37 -9.84
N VAL A 106 -3.79 7.90 -9.61
CA VAL A 106 -4.04 9.34 -9.56
C VAL A 106 -4.17 9.74 -8.10
N GLU A 107 -3.14 10.37 -7.57
CA GLU A 107 -3.06 10.82 -6.19
C GLU A 107 -3.04 12.34 -6.13
N LEU A 108 -3.99 12.92 -5.40
CA LEU A 108 -4.11 14.38 -5.25
C LEU A 108 -2.92 14.97 -4.48
N ASP A 109 -2.40 14.23 -3.51
CA ASP A 109 -1.30 14.68 -2.67
C ASP A 109 0.04 14.27 -3.31
N ALA A 110 0.70 15.22 -3.96
CA ALA A 110 1.96 14.98 -4.65
C ALA A 110 3.08 14.53 -3.71
N LYS A 111 3.17 15.13 -2.51
CA LYS A 111 4.19 14.74 -1.52
C LYS A 111 3.94 13.34 -0.98
N LEU A 112 2.68 12.97 -0.78
CA LEU A 112 2.33 11.60 -0.40
C LEU A 112 2.75 10.60 -1.47
N GLY A 113 2.50 10.90 -2.73
CA GLY A 113 2.92 10.05 -3.85
C GLY A 113 4.44 9.84 -3.89
N GLU A 114 5.22 10.89 -3.71
CA GLU A 114 6.68 10.81 -3.65
C GLU A 114 7.16 10.00 -2.44
N LEU A 115 6.56 10.25 -1.27
CA LEU A 115 6.88 9.54 -0.04
C LEU A 115 6.67 8.02 -0.20
N VAL A 116 5.54 7.63 -0.72
CA VAL A 116 5.17 6.22 -0.91
C VAL A 116 6.12 5.52 -1.88
N ARG A 117 6.51 6.18 -2.96
CA ARG A 117 7.51 5.66 -3.89
C ARG A 117 8.86 5.43 -3.21
N THR A 118 9.26 6.36 -2.36
CA THR A 118 10.53 6.28 -1.66
C THR A 118 10.54 5.17 -0.61
N LEU A 119 9.45 5.04 0.16
CA LEU A 119 9.40 4.13 1.30
C LEU A 119 8.99 2.71 0.94
N PHE A 120 8.13 2.52 -0.03
CA PHE A 120 7.47 1.25 -0.29
C PHE A 120 7.78 0.62 -1.65
N ASP A 121 8.73 1.17 -2.36
CA ASP A 121 9.20 0.62 -3.64
C ASP A 121 8.05 0.41 -4.66
N VAL A 122 7.34 1.46 -4.91
CA VAL A 122 6.19 1.46 -5.83
C VAL A 122 6.58 2.00 -7.21
#